data_4f867fb25deca7cfd1180ab8102a3b88
#
_entry.id   4f867fb25deca7cfd1180ab8102a3b88
#
_cell.length_a   1.000
_cell.length_b   1.000
_cell.length_c   1.000
_cell.angle_alpha   90.00
_cell.angle_beta   90.00
_cell.angle_gamma   90.00
#
_symmetry.space_group_name_H-M   'P 1'
#
loop_
_entity.id
_entity.type
_entity.pdbx_description
1 polymer ?
#
loop_
_entity_poly.entity_id
_entity_poly.type
_entity_poly.pdbx_seq_one_letter_code
_entity_poly.pdbx_strand_id
1 'polypeptide(L)'
;SAVNYNFDLVSHVEDITQYNSNSDFGISDVWGYTDETGIEYAIVGYRYGTFIYDVSTDPGNPNLIYDISGPSGSDYYYHRDYKTYGDYLYIVNEMYGIDQGVQIIDLSPLPESTPIKLDTYTGIDQSHNLWVDEENGYAFIEKSYPNNIHILDLTNPAVPLHVSDFTYDDGIDCHDIFTRGDYAYIAEGWSYQYGIYDISDITDPVRLATIPVYGYAHNVWLNTAGTHLITTEETVGITVKIWDIQDLGNINLVGEYLGENNLAHNAHVKDDLVYISHYTTGIKVIDIFDPTDPIEVAAFDTYPQNDFDGFYGCWGAFPFTENGYVYASDMQHGLYILDHGDIEAGWVNGFIVENDVALSNVEIKSTLNGKSYYSNDSGYYYFGFPQGIQEFEFYINGQLIDIQTITIYPHQNTGHDIALGIELGDVNGDGSLNILDIV
;
A
#
# COMPACT_ATOMS: atom_id res chain seq x y z
N SER A 1 -12.59 -12.30 -9.69
CA SER A 1 -11.79 -11.08 -9.85
C SER A 1 -12.09 -10.13 -8.72
N ALA A 2 -11.10 -9.43 -8.25
CA ALA A 2 -11.25 -8.38 -7.25
C ALA A 2 -12.22 -7.28 -7.76
N VAL A 3 -12.90 -6.62 -6.85
CA VAL A 3 -13.88 -5.58 -7.21
C VAL A 3 -13.18 -4.22 -7.18
N ASN A 4 -13.24 -3.48 -8.29
CA ASN A 4 -12.76 -2.10 -8.35
C ASN A 4 -13.80 -1.16 -7.73
N TYR A 5 -13.40 -0.33 -6.79
CA TYR A 5 -14.25 0.72 -6.24
C TYR A 5 -13.42 1.85 -5.64
N ASN A 6 -13.97 3.05 -5.66
CA ASN A 6 -13.37 4.28 -5.17
C ASN A 6 -11.98 4.60 -5.74
N PHE A 7 -11.64 4.01 -6.90
CA PHE A 7 -10.52 4.40 -7.73
C PHE A 7 -10.99 4.68 -9.15
N ASP A 8 -10.58 5.79 -9.68
CA ASP A 8 -10.68 6.13 -11.10
C ASP A 8 -9.34 5.86 -11.79
N LEU A 9 -9.36 5.17 -12.92
CA LEU A 9 -8.18 4.97 -13.76
C LEU A 9 -7.93 6.26 -14.56
N VAL A 10 -6.85 6.97 -14.22
CA VAL A 10 -6.41 8.17 -14.94
C VAL A 10 -5.68 7.77 -16.21
N SER A 11 -4.70 6.87 -16.10
CA SER A 11 -3.99 6.31 -17.26
C SER A 11 -3.33 4.97 -16.94
N HIS A 12 -3.03 4.23 -18.01
CA HIS A 12 -2.33 2.95 -17.95
C HIS A 12 -1.26 2.89 -19.03
N VAL A 13 0.00 2.77 -18.62
CA VAL A 13 1.15 2.69 -19.52
C VAL A 13 1.53 1.23 -19.72
N GLU A 14 0.98 0.60 -20.76
CA GLU A 14 1.26 -0.80 -21.12
C GLU A 14 2.53 -0.98 -21.95
N ASP A 15 2.96 0.03 -22.71
CA ASP A 15 4.09 -0.07 -23.64
C ASP A 15 5.39 -0.56 -22.98
N ILE A 16 5.54 -0.31 -21.69
CA ILE A 16 6.64 -0.77 -20.86
C ILE A 16 6.74 -2.31 -20.83
N THR A 17 5.64 -3.03 -21.01
CA THR A 17 5.58 -4.50 -20.96
C THR A 17 6.23 -5.17 -22.17
N GLN A 18 6.43 -4.47 -23.30
CA GLN A 18 7.14 -4.99 -24.48
C GLN A 18 8.56 -5.46 -24.16
N TYR A 19 9.14 -4.98 -23.06
CA TYR A 19 10.47 -5.37 -22.59
C TYR A 19 10.46 -6.63 -21.72
N ASN A 20 9.30 -7.20 -21.43
CA ASN A 20 9.14 -8.45 -20.69
C ASN A 20 9.40 -9.65 -21.62
N SER A 21 10.66 -9.96 -21.90
CA SER A 21 10.99 -11.10 -22.77
C SER A 21 10.92 -12.42 -22.01
N ASN A 22 10.03 -13.30 -22.40
CA ASN A 22 9.95 -14.71 -21.98
C ASN A 22 9.80 -15.00 -20.47
N SER A 23 9.49 -14.03 -19.66
CA SER A 23 9.15 -14.26 -18.26
C SER A 23 7.89 -13.50 -17.92
N ASP A 24 7.15 -14.05 -16.98
CA ASP A 24 5.95 -13.43 -16.48
C ASP A 24 6.25 -12.19 -15.60
N PHE A 25 7.53 -11.87 -15.39
CA PHE A 25 7.99 -10.78 -14.54
C PHE A 25 8.87 -9.82 -15.35
N GLY A 26 8.50 -8.56 -15.41
CA GLY A 26 9.25 -7.59 -16.19
C GLY A 26 9.25 -6.18 -15.60
N ILE A 27 8.26 -5.86 -14.79
CA ILE A 27 8.11 -4.57 -14.11
C ILE A 27 8.41 -4.78 -12.64
N SER A 28 9.12 -3.86 -12.02
CA SER A 28 9.43 -3.88 -10.59
C SER A 28 8.78 -2.69 -9.89
N ASP A 29 9.43 -2.11 -8.92
CA ASP A 29 8.87 -1.08 -8.08
C ASP A 29 8.62 0.24 -8.83
N VAL A 30 7.87 1.13 -8.17
CA VAL A 30 7.53 2.47 -8.63
C VAL A 30 7.81 3.48 -7.52
N TRP A 31 8.36 4.63 -7.89
CA TRP A 31 8.58 5.78 -7.03
C TRP A 31 8.09 7.06 -7.70
N GLY A 32 8.04 8.17 -6.97
CA GLY A 32 7.66 9.47 -7.50
C GLY A 32 8.73 10.53 -7.23
N TYR A 33 8.73 11.55 -8.05
CA TYR A 33 9.54 12.75 -7.88
C TYR A 33 8.73 13.97 -8.35
N THR A 34 8.84 15.07 -7.61
CA THR A 34 8.26 16.36 -8.00
C THR A 34 9.40 17.35 -8.17
N ASP A 35 9.51 18.00 -9.34
CA ASP A 35 10.54 19.01 -9.57
C ASP A 35 10.19 20.37 -8.93
N GLU A 36 11.13 21.30 -8.96
CA GLU A 36 10.96 22.65 -8.38
C GLU A 36 9.81 23.48 -9.00
N THR A 37 9.33 23.08 -10.18
CA THR A 37 8.20 23.72 -10.87
C THR A 37 6.86 23.10 -10.57
N GLY A 38 6.84 21.97 -9.82
CA GLY A 38 5.67 21.21 -9.46
C GLY A 38 5.23 20.18 -10.51
N ILE A 39 6.08 19.86 -11.48
CA ILE A 39 5.85 18.74 -12.40
C ILE A 39 6.21 17.44 -11.68
N GLU A 40 5.30 16.47 -11.75
CA GLU A 40 5.45 15.18 -11.10
C GLU A 40 5.82 14.10 -12.11
N TYR A 41 6.71 13.23 -11.66
CA TYR A 41 7.26 12.13 -12.46
C TYR A 41 7.04 10.79 -11.76
N ALA A 42 6.63 9.79 -12.54
CA ALA A 42 6.64 8.39 -12.11
C ALA A 42 7.95 7.73 -12.56
N ILE A 43 8.64 7.10 -11.63
CA ILE A 43 9.89 6.36 -11.83
C ILE A 43 9.54 4.89 -11.68
N VAL A 44 9.69 4.11 -12.74
CA VAL A 44 9.24 2.71 -12.76
C VAL A 44 10.30 1.79 -13.35
N GLY A 45 10.52 0.66 -12.67
CA GLY A 45 11.48 -0.34 -13.10
C GLY A 45 10.93 -1.24 -14.19
N TYR A 46 11.77 -1.50 -15.17
CA TYR A 46 11.54 -2.55 -16.15
C TYR A 46 12.76 -3.48 -16.21
N ARG A 47 12.64 -4.58 -16.93
CA ARG A 47 13.65 -5.67 -16.92
C ARG A 47 15.10 -5.18 -17.11
N TYR A 48 15.32 -4.19 -17.97
CA TYR A 48 16.68 -3.75 -18.34
C TYR A 48 17.09 -2.39 -17.79
N GLY A 49 16.18 -1.70 -17.09
CA GLY A 49 16.45 -0.37 -16.61
C GLY A 49 15.29 0.28 -15.86
N THR A 50 15.26 1.60 -15.96
CA THR A 50 14.28 2.43 -15.26
C THR A 50 13.75 3.49 -16.23
N PHE A 51 12.45 3.63 -16.30
CA PHE A 51 11.80 4.70 -17.02
C PHE A 51 11.37 5.82 -16.07
N ILE A 52 11.49 7.06 -16.55
CA ILE A 52 10.93 8.25 -15.90
C ILE A 52 9.87 8.83 -16.84
N TYR A 53 8.63 8.93 -16.36
CA TYR A 53 7.49 9.50 -17.07
C TYR A 53 7.06 10.82 -16.42
N ASP A 54 6.86 11.87 -17.22
CA ASP A 54 6.07 13.03 -16.80
C ASP A 54 4.59 12.60 -16.76
N VAL A 55 3.98 12.67 -15.57
CA VAL A 55 2.61 12.23 -15.33
C VAL A 55 1.66 13.37 -14.98
N SER A 56 2.15 14.60 -14.86
CA SER A 56 1.34 15.75 -14.48
C SER A 56 1.03 16.71 -15.63
N THR A 57 1.87 16.79 -16.66
CA THR A 57 1.61 17.65 -17.82
C THR A 57 0.41 17.17 -18.64
N ASP A 58 0.26 15.87 -18.85
CA ASP A 58 -0.92 15.21 -19.44
C ASP A 58 -1.17 13.87 -18.71
N PRO A 59 -1.88 13.89 -17.57
CA PRO A 59 -2.07 12.69 -16.76
C PRO A 59 -2.73 11.52 -17.49
N GLY A 60 -3.57 11.82 -18.48
CA GLY A 60 -4.22 10.80 -19.32
C GLY A 60 -3.29 10.14 -20.34
N ASN A 61 -2.11 10.71 -20.59
CA ASN A 61 -1.13 10.20 -21.55
C ASN A 61 0.30 10.54 -21.09
N PRO A 62 0.83 9.85 -20.05
CA PRO A 62 2.16 10.08 -19.51
C PRO A 62 3.26 10.03 -20.58
N ASN A 63 4.16 10.98 -20.52
CA ASN A 63 5.23 11.13 -21.51
C ASN A 63 6.55 10.55 -20.97
N LEU A 64 7.15 9.61 -21.69
CA LEU A 64 8.47 9.09 -21.36
C LEU A 64 9.54 10.19 -21.54
N ILE A 65 10.18 10.57 -20.43
CA ILE A 65 11.21 11.61 -20.40
C ILE A 65 12.60 11.01 -20.52
N TYR A 66 12.84 9.88 -19.81
CA TYR A 66 14.18 9.33 -19.76
C TYR A 66 14.14 7.80 -19.56
N ASP A 67 15.11 7.12 -20.17
CA ASP A 67 15.39 5.69 -20.05
C ASP A 67 16.80 5.51 -19.47
N ILE A 68 16.87 4.94 -18.28
CA ILE A 68 18.12 4.69 -17.56
C ILE A 68 18.45 3.21 -17.69
N SER A 69 19.48 2.89 -18.46
CA SER A 69 19.95 1.50 -18.55
C SER A 69 20.46 1.00 -17.21
N GLY A 70 20.04 -0.20 -16.82
CA GLY A 70 20.59 -0.92 -15.68
C GLY A 70 22.00 -1.48 -15.95
N PRO A 71 22.63 -2.18 -14.99
CA PRO A 71 23.89 -2.87 -15.17
C PRO A 71 23.87 -3.80 -16.36
N SER A 72 24.94 -3.83 -17.14
CA SER A 72 25.06 -4.64 -18.34
C SER A 72 25.88 -5.90 -18.09
N GLY A 73 25.41 -7.07 -18.58
CA GLY A 73 26.13 -8.34 -18.48
C GLY A 73 25.33 -9.46 -17.82
N SER A 74 24.25 -9.12 -17.13
CA SER A 74 23.28 -10.08 -16.62
C SER A 74 21.88 -9.51 -16.90
N ASP A 75 21.07 -10.29 -17.60
CA ASP A 75 19.66 -9.99 -17.85
C ASP A 75 18.73 -10.73 -16.88
N TYR A 76 19.30 -11.20 -15.76
CA TYR A 76 18.69 -12.25 -14.97
C TYR A 76 17.66 -11.75 -13.98
N TYR A 77 17.79 -10.50 -13.47
CA TYR A 77 16.90 -9.96 -12.46
C TYR A 77 16.22 -8.68 -12.91
N TYR A 78 14.90 -8.62 -12.76
CA TYR A 78 14.08 -7.44 -13.02
C TYR A 78 13.99 -6.52 -11.80
N HIS A 79 14.27 -7.02 -10.59
CA HIS A 79 14.06 -6.29 -9.34
C HIS A 79 14.93 -5.05 -9.24
N ARG A 80 14.28 -3.93 -8.90
CA ARG A 80 14.88 -2.64 -8.60
C ARG A 80 14.06 -1.94 -7.54
N ASP A 81 14.72 -1.16 -6.69
CA ASP A 81 14.07 -0.25 -5.76
C ASP A 81 14.64 1.16 -5.92
N TYR A 82 13.86 2.15 -5.55
CA TYR A 82 14.06 3.56 -5.82
C TYR A 82 13.75 4.41 -4.62
N LYS A 83 14.63 5.37 -4.31
CA LYS A 83 14.32 6.47 -3.39
C LYS A 83 14.99 7.75 -3.91
N THR A 84 14.40 8.87 -3.57
CA THR A 84 14.94 10.19 -3.85
C THR A 84 15.49 10.85 -2.59
N TYR A 85 16.48 11.74 -2.75
CA TYR A 85 16.95 12.65 -1.72
C TYR A 85 17.22 14.01 -2.38
N GLY A 86 16.39 15.01 -2.11
CA GLY A 86 16.36 16.23 -2.90
C GLY A 86 16.18 15.90 -4.38
N ASP A 87 17.05 16.45 -5.22
CA ASP A 87 17.01 16.24 -6.68
C ASP A 87 17.80 15.00 -7.14
N TYR A 88 18.14 14.08 -6.26
CA TYR A 88 18.91 12.89 -6.61
C TYR A 88 18.05 11.61 -6.43
N LEU A 89 18.07 10.78 -7.48
CA LEU A 89 17.47 9.46 -7.47
C LEU A 89 18.56 8.42 -7.26
N TYR A 90 18.35 7.53 -6.30
CA TYR A 90 19.18 6.36 -6.06
C TYR A 90 18.42 5.12 -6.52
N ILE A 91 19.12 4.26 -7.27
CA ILE A 91 18.57 3.02 -7.82
C ILE A 91 19.45 1.87 -7.35
N VAL A 92 18.86 0.91 -6.66
CA VAL A 92 19.47 -0.37 -6.37
C VAL A 92 18.88 -1.47 -7.23
N ASN A 93 19.60 -2.56 -7.40
CA ASN A 93 19.14 -3.71 -8.17
C ASN A 93 19.95 -4.97 -7.81
N GLU A 94 19.43 -6.12 -8.22
CA GLU A 94 20.07 -7.42 -8.04
C GLU A 94 20.83 -7.89 -9.31
N MET A 95 21.17 -6.99 -10.22
CA MET A 95 21.89 -7.30 -11.44
C MET A 95 23.40 -7.26 -11.23
N TYR A 96 24.09 -8.10 -11.97
CA TYR A 96 25.55 -8.10 -12.05
C TYR A 96 26.03 -7.44 -13.35
N GLY A 97 27.25 -6.98 -13.34
CA GLY A 97 27.94 -6.57 -14.54
C GLY A 97 28.55 -5.18 -14.46
N ILE A 98 28.71 -4.57 -15.62
CA ILE A 98 29.22 -3.18 -15.71
C ILE A 98 28.17 -2.25 -15.12
N ASP A 99 28.58 -1.31 -14.28
CA ASP A 99 27.75 -0.36 -13.53
C ASP A 99 26.90 -1.00 -12.42
N GLN A 100 27.25 -2.17 -11.91
CA GLN A 100 26.63 -2.71 -10.70
C GLN A 100 26.92 -1.82 -9.48
N GLY A 101 26.02 -1.84 -8.50
CA GLY A 101 26.06 -0.99 -7.31
C GLY A 101 24.83 -0.08 -7.22
N VAL A 102 24.96 1.08 -6.56
CA VAL A 102 23.91 2.08 -6.48
C VAL A 102 24.07 3.09 -7.63
N GLN A 103 23.12 3.11 -8.57
CA GLN A 103 23.10 4.10 -9.62
C GLN A 103 22.56 5.44 -9.07
N ILE A 104 23.20 6.55 -9.44
CA ILE A 104 22.85 7.89 -8.95
C ILE A 104 22.48 8.75 -10.17
N ILE A 105 21.30 9.34 -10.12
CA ILE A 105 20.75 10.16 -11.18
C ILE A 105 20.45 11.55 -10.63
N ASP A 106 21.03 12.57 -11.24
CA ASP A 106 20.70 13.96 -10.97
C ASP A 106 19.44 14.35 -11.76
N LEU A 107 18.36 14.65 -11.05
CA LEU A 107 17.06 15.04 -11.58
C LEU A 107 16.92 16.56 -11.70
N SER A 108 17.85 17.35 -11.14
CA SER A 108 17.78 18.82 -11.12
C SER A 108 17.66 19.50 -12.49
N PRO A 109 18.06 18.85 -13.63
CA PRO A 109 17.83 19.45 -14.95
C PRO A 109 16.35 19.45 -15.39
N LEU A 110 15.47 18.70 -14.73
CA LEU A 110 14.03 18.68 -15.05
C LEU A 110 13.36 20.00 -14.68
N PRO A 111 12.36 20.46 -15.44
CA PRO A 111 11.83 19.90 -16.68
C PRO A 111 12.58 20.35 -17.94
N GLU A 112 13.57 21.21 -17.82
CA GLU A 112 14.22 21.92 -18.94
C GLU A 112 15.05 20.98 -19.83
N SER A 113 15.60 19.91 -19.25
CA SER A 113 16.36 18.89 -19.97
C SER A 113 16.30 17.52 -19.28
N THR A 114 16.89 16.52 -19.92
CA THR A 114 16.90 15.15 -19.38
C THR A 114 17.78 15.04 -18.14
N PRO A 115 17.43 14.15 -17.19
CA PRO A 115 18.25 13.78 -16.05
C PRO A 115 19.67 13.35 -16.44
N ILE A 116 20.60 13.48 -15.51
CA ILE A 116 22.01 13.15 -15.72
C ILE A 116 22.39 11.93 -14.87
N LYS A 117 22.80 10.84 -15.52
CA LYS A 117 23.40 9.71 -14.83
C LYS A 117 24.81 10.08 -14.38
N LEU A 118 25.03 10.03 -13.06
CA LEU A 118 26.32 10.25 -12.42
C LEU A 118 27.12 8.94 -12.32
N ASP A 119 28.28 9.02 -11.65
CA ASP A 119 29.07 7.83 -11.36
C ASP A 119 28.32 6.92 -10.39
N THR A 120 28.30 5.62 -10.68
CA THR A 120 27.69 4.61 -9.84
C THR A 120 28.54 4.41 -8.56
N TYR A 121 27.88 4.37 -7.40
CA TYR A 121 28.54 3.96 -6.17
C TYR A 121 28.81 2.45 -6.20
N THR A 122 30.07 2.06 -6.16
CA THR A 122 30.51 0.65 -6.33
C THR A 122 31.03 0.02 -5.05
N GLY A 123 30.70 0.56 -3.89
CA GLY A 123 31.07 0.00 -2.59
C GLY A 123 30.32 -1.28 -2.23
N ILE A 124 29.25 -1.59 -2.98
CA ILE A 124 28.49 -2.83 -2.92
C ILE A 124 28.36 -3.43 -4.33
N ASP A 125 28.05 -4.72 -4.42
CA ASP A 125 27.81 -5.38 -5.71
C ASP A 125 26.33 -5.33 -6.11
N GLN A 126 25.44 -5.68 -5.20
CA GLN A 126 23.99 -5.77 -5.41
C GLN A 126 23.25 -5.36 -4.15
N SER A 127 21.99 -4.96 -4.32
CA SER A 127 21.05 -4.77 -3.22
C SER A 127 19.63 -5.06 -3.65
N HIS A 128 18.81 -5.53 -2.73
CA HIS A 128 17.40 -5.80 -2.96
C HIS A 128 16.57 -4.52 -2.81
N ASN A 129 16.67 -3.83 -1.68
CA ASN A 129 15.96 -2.60 -1.38
C ASN A 129 16.91 -1.49 -0.91
N LEU A 130 16.38 -0.28 -0.81
CA LEU A 130 17.03 0.85 -0.13
C LEU A 130 15.98 1.69 0.59
N TRP A 131 16.41 2.31 1.67
CA TRP A 131 15.69 3.38 2.34
C TRP A 131 16.53 4.66 2.36
N VAL A 132 15.89 5.82 2.20
CA VAL A 132 16.53 7.13 2.40
C VAL A 132 15.89 7.81 3.59
N ASP A 133 16.70 8.04 4.61
CA ASP A 133 16.38 8.87 5.76
C ASP A 133 16.61 10.34 5.37
N GLU A 134 15.56 10.99 4.91
CA GLU A 134 15.62 12.38 4.47
C GLU A 134 15.91 13.34 5.62
N GLU A 135 15.48 13.00 6.84
CA GLU A 135 15.67 13.84 8.02
C GLU A 135 17.15 13.93 8.43
N ASN A 136 17.84 12.79 8.43
CA ASN A 136 19.22 12.67 8.89
C ASN A 136 20.24 12.63 7.75
N GLY A 137 19.80 12.48 6.51
CA GLY A 137 20.66 12.49 5.32
C GLY A 137 21.47 11.20 5.15
N TYR A 138 20.86 10.04 5.38
CA TYR A 138 21.49 8.74 5.18
C TYR A 138 20.69 7.89 4.18
N ALA A 139 21.41 7.04 3.43
CA ALA A 139 20.80 5.95 2.68
C ALA A 139 21.21 4.60 3.30
N PHE A 140 20.21 3.77 3.54
CA PHE A 140 20.38 2.39 3.99
C PHE A 140 20.20 1.49 2.78
N ILE A 141 21.27 0.81 2.40
CA ILE A 141 21.26 -0.12 1.27
C ILE A 141 21.07 -1.52 1.84
N GLU A 142 19.88 -2.05 1.62
CA GLU A 142 19.36 -3.20 2.32
C GLU A 142 19.63 -4.49 1.57
N LYS A 143 19.77 -5.61 2.33
CA LYS A 143 20.06 -6.92 1.76
C LYS A 143 21.18 -6.85 0.72
N SER A 144 22.16 -6.00 1.03
CA SER A 144 23.31 -5.73 0.16
C SER A 144 24.32 -6.85 0.25
N TYR A 145 25.05 -7.07 -0.83
CA TYR A 145 26.18 -7.98 -0.82
C TYR A 145 27.48 -7.18 -1.02
N PRO A 146 28.54 -7.41 -0.21
CA PRO A 146 28.71 -8.48 0.79
C PRO A 146 28.14 -8.17 2.19
N ASN A 147 27.61 -6.98 2.44
CA ASN A 147 27.13 -6.56 3.76
C ASN A 147 25.60 -6.53 3.79
N ASN A 148 25.00 -6.77 4.95
CA ASN A 148 23.55 -6.88 5.05
C ASN A 148 22.83 -5.53 4.90
N ILE A 149 23.25 -4.51 5.68
CA ILE A 149 22.80 -3.12 5.53
C ILE A 149 24.05 -2.25 5.42
N HIS A 150 24.17 -1.57 4.30
CA HIS A 150 25.29 -0.68 4.01
C HIS A 150 24.82 0.76 4.08
N ILE A 151 25.41 1.59 4.94
CA ILE A 151 24.92 2.93 5.23
C ILE A 151 25.82 3.97 4.55
N LEU A 152 25.17 4.86 3.79
CA LEU A 152 25.80 5.95 3.06
C LEU A 152 25.39 7.30 3.64
N ASP A 153 26.36 8.19 3.83
CA ASP A 153 26.15 9.61 4.14
C ASP A 153 25.82 10.36 2.83
N LEU A 154 24.70 11.06 2.82
CA LEU A 154 24.20 11.87 1.70
C LEU A 154 24.47 13.37 1.87
N THR A 155 25.42 13.79 2.73
CA THR A 155 25.83 15.20 2.84
C THR A 155 26.25 15.78 1.49
N ASN A 156 26.87 14.97 0.64
CA ASN A 156 27.02 15.24 -0.78
C ASN A 156 26.24 14.18 -1.58
N PRO A 157 24.99 14.46 -1.94
CA PRO A 157 24.12 13.45 -2.55
C PRO A 157 24.61 12.95 -3.92
N ALA A 158 25.39 13.76 -4.64
CA ALA A 158 26.02 13.36 -5.92
C ALA A 158 27.16 12.33 -5.73
N VAL A 159 27.76 12.27 -4.53
CA VAL A 159 28.92 11.40 -4.22
C VAL A 159 28.76 10.89 -2.79
N PRO A 160 27.85 9.94 -2.55
CA PRO A 160 27.61 9.36 -1.23
C PRO A 160 28.87 8.68 -0.67
N LEU A 161 29.03 8.77 0.63
CA LEU A 161 30.19 8.19 1.32
C LEU A 161 29.76 7.08 2.28
N HIS A 162 30.47 5.97 2.28
CA HIS A 162 30.26 4.91 3.27
C HIS A 162 30.53 5.41 4.68
N VAL A 163 29.59 5.13 5.58
CA VAL A 163 29.68 5.44 7.03
C VAL A 163 29.96 4.20 7.83
N SER A 164 29.10 3.22 7.72
CA SER A 164 29.13 2.00 8.50
C SER A 164 28.31 0.89 7.81
N ASP A 165 28.53 -0.32 8.25
CA ASP A 165 27.69 -1.47 7.94
C ASP A 165 26.93 -1.90 9.18
N PHE A 166 25.62 -1.93 9.08
CA PHE A 166 24.79 -2.45 10.14
C PHE A 166 24.74 -3.97 10.02
N THR A 167 25.57 -4.62 10.82
CA THR A 167 25.61 -6.09 10.90
C THR A 167 24.93 -6.53 12.18
N TYR A 168 24.06 -7.51 12.05
CA TYR A 168 23.48 -8.18 13.21
C TYR A 168 24.42 -9.24 13.75
N ASP A 169 24.51 -9.33 15.06
CA ASP A 169 25.32 -10.39 15.73
C ASP A 169 24.85 -11.81 15.39
N ASP A 170 23.59 -11.96 14.93
CA ASP A 170 22.92 -13.24 14.69
C ASP A 170 22.78 -13.62 13.20
N GLY A 171 23.33 -12.83 12.27
CA GLY A 171 23.17 -13.06 10.83
C GLY A 171 21.72 -12.91 10.36
N ILE A 172 21.00 -11.95 10.93
CA ILE A 172 19.60 -11.65 10.64
C ILE A 172 19.47 -11.11 9.21
N ASP A 173 18.48 -11.60 8.50
CA ASP A 173 18.12 -11.12 7.16
C ASP A 173 17.39 -9.77 7.31
N CYS A 174 17.85 -8.71 6.61
CA CYS A 174 17.11 -7.46 6.50
C CYS A 174 16.43 -7.43 5.15
N HIS A 175 15.12 -7.22 5.14
CA HIS A 175 14.38 -7.09 3.89
C HIS A 175 14.00 -5.64 3.59
N ASP A 176 13.55 -4.89 4.59
CA ASP A 176 13.09 -3.52 4.41
C ASP A 176 13.29 -2.70 5.70
N ILE A 177 13.47 -1.39 5.56
CA ILE A 177 13.71 -0.44 6.66
C ILE A 177 12.81 0.77 6.49
N PHE A 178 12.33 1.28 7.61
CA PHE A 178 11.75 2.61 7.72
C PHE A 178 12.42 3.35 8.89
N THR A 179 12.78 4.63 8.71
CA THR A 179 13.35 5.45 9.79
C THR A 179 12.49 6.66 10.10
N ARG A 180 12.53 7.10 11.35
CA ARG A 180 11.99 8.39 11.78
C ARG A 180 12.72 8.88 13.02
N GLY A 181 13.29 10.09 12.95
CA GLY A 181 14.14 10.63 14.00
C GLY A 181 15.33 9.72 14.27
N ASP A 182 15.53 9.36 15.54
CA ASP A 182 16.63 8.48 15.98
C ASP A 182 16.25 6.98 15.96
N TYR A 183 15.16 6.59 15.28
CA TYR A 183 14.69 5.20 15.28
C TYR A 183 14.66 4.60 13.90
N ALA A 184 15.08 3.32 13.81
CA ALA A 184 14.88 2.47 12.64
C ALA A 184 13.95 1.30 13.00
N TYR A 185 13.05 1.00 12.07
CA TYR A 185 12.12 -0.12 12.11
C TYR A 185 12.50 -1.04 10.96
N ILE A 186 12.81 -2.30 11.27
CA ILE A 186 13.42 -3.21 10.30
C ILE A 186 12.59 -4.48 10.17
N ALA A 187 12.23 -4.81 8.94
CA ALA A 187 11.65 -6.10 8.58
C ALA A 187 12.79 -7.12 8.43
N GLU A 188 12.90 -8.06 9.37
CA GLU A 188 14.03 -8.99 9.48
C GLU A 188 13.77 -10.34 8.78
N GLY A 189 13.06 -10.30 7.66
CA GLY A 189 12.92 -11.39 6.68
C GLY A 189 12.70 -12.78 7.27
N TRP A 190 13.59 -13.69 6.93
CA TRP A 190 13.58 -15.09 7.40
C TRP A 190 13.88 -15.26 8.89
N SER A 191 14.18 -14.19 9.60
CA SER A 191 14.25 -14.23 11.07
C SER A 191 12.86 -14.19 11.70
N TYR A 192 11.80 -14.01 10.90
CA TYR A 192 10.40 -14.00 11.33
C TYR A 192 10.12 -13.01 12.46
N GLN A 193 10.64 -11.79 12.29
CA GLN A 193 10.46 -10.72 13.27
C GLN A 193 10.67 -9.34 12.68
N TYR A 194 10.20 -8.32 13.40
CA TYR A 194 10.53 -6.92 13.18
C TYR A 194 11.37 -6.42 14.33
N GLY A 195 12.41 -5.65 14.03
CA GLY A 195 13.28 -5.01 15.00
C GLY A 195 13.03 -3.51 15.11
N ILE A 196 13.09 -2.96 16.32
CA ILE A 196 13.11 -1.51 16.56
C ILE A 196 14.46 -1.16 17.15
N TYR A 197 15.13 -0.19 16.53
CA TYR A 197 16.51 0.17 16.87
C TYR A 197 16.63 1.66 17.15
N ASP A 198 17.49 2.00 18.12
CA ASP A 198 18.05 3.34 18.29
C ASP A 198 19.23 3.48 17.33
N ILE A 199 19.15 4.47 16.44
CA ILE A 199 20.17 4.82 15.45
C ILE A 199 20.74 6.23 15.67
N SER A 200 20.59 6.79 16.87
CA SER A 200 21.16 8.09 17.24
C SER A 200 22.70 8.12 17.08
N ASP A 201 23.36 6.97 17.26
CA ASP A 201 24.69 6.72 16.76
C ASP A 201 24.61 5.76 15.57
N ILE A 202 24.66 6.30 14.35
CA ILE A 202 24.52 5.54 13.11
C ILE A 202 25.65 4.50 12.92
N THR A 203 26.73 4.58 13.70
CA THR A 203 27.85 3.64 13.66
C THR A 203 27.71 2.50 14.67
N ASP A 204 26.77 2.61 15.62
CA ASP A 204 26.53 1.61 16.68
C ASP A 204 25.01 1.49 16.99
N PRO A 205 24.17 1.04 16.05
CA PRO A 205 22.74 0.88 16.27
C PRO A 205 22.43 -0.10 17.40
N VAL A 206 21.47 0.26 18.24
CA VAL A 206 21.09 -0.53 19.43
C VAL A 206 19.67 -1.05 19.31
N ARG A 207 19.48 -2.38 19.37
CA ARG A 207 18.15 -2.99 19.39
C ARG A 207 17.41 -2.65 20.68
N LEU A 208 16.23 -2.06 20.55
CA LEU A 208 15.33 -1.68 21.66
C LEU A 208 14.22 -2.70 21.87
N ALA A 209 13.64 -3.22 20.79
CA ALA A 209 12.53 -4.16 20.84
C ALA A 209 12.53 -5.11 19.65
N THR A 210 11.81 -6.22 19.82
CA THR A 210 11.58 -7.24 18.79
C THR A 210 10.10 -7.64 18.79
N ILE A 211 9.50 -7.73 17.60
CA ILE A 211 8.13 -8.18 17.39
C ILE A 211 8.21 -9.51 16.59
N PRO A 212 8.04 -10.68 17.23
CA PRO A 212 8.05 -11.95 16.54
C PRO A 212 6.77 -12.15 15.72
N VAL A 213 6.90 -12.73 14.54
CA VAL A 213 5.80 -13.04 13.61
C VAL A 213 5.91 -14.45 13.06
N TYR A 214 4.93 -14.89 12.28
CA TYR A 214 4.88 -16.26 11.74
C TYR A 214 5.28 -16.34 10.27
N GLY A 215 5.06 -15.28 9.50
CA GLY A 215 5.40 -15.19 8.10
C GLY A 215 6.76 -14.53 7.85
N TYR A 216 7.12 -14.39 6.58
CA TYR A 216 8.31 -13.66 6.17
C TYR A 216 8.14 -12.17 6.44
N ALA A 217 8.89 -11.62 7.39
CA ALA A 217 8.82 -10.20 7.74
C ALA A 217 9.32 -9.36 6.56
N HIS A 218 8.40 -8.77 5.79
CA HIS A 218 8.69 -8.24 4.47
C HIS A 218 8.85 -6.71 4.44
N ASN A 219 7.82 -5.98 4.86
CA ASN A 219 7.81 -4.52 4.82
C ASN A 219 7.30 -3.95 6.14
N VAL A 220 7.73 -2.75 6.46
CA VAL A 220 7.41 -2.04 7.70
C VAL A 220 7.25 -0.56 7.43
N TRP A 221 6.22 0.05 8.03
CA TRP A 221 5.98 1.49 7.96
C TRP A 221 5.39 2.01 9.26
N LEU A 222 5.60 3.29 9.56
CA LEU A 222 5.07 3.92 10.76
C LEU A 222 3.86 4.79 10.39
N ASN A 223 2.80 4.78 11.21
CA ASN A 223 1.70 5.72 11.00
C ASN A 223 2.18 7.17 11.20
N THR A 224 1.41 8.13 10.68
CA THR A 224 1.77 9.56 10.72
C THR A 224 1.99 10.07 12.15
N ALA A 225 1.21 9.60 13.11
CA ALA A 225 1.35 9.96 14.53
C ALA A 225 2.59 9.37 15.22
N GLY A 226 3.27 8.38 14.63
CA GLY A 226 4.43 7.71 15.23
C GLY A 226 4.09 6.75 16.36
N THR A 227 2.85 6.32 16.47
CA THR A 227 2.33 5.51 17.57
C THR A 227 2.08 4.05 17.21
N HIS A 228 1.91 3.76 15.91
CA HIS A 228 1.59 2.43 15.42
C HIS A 228 2.50 2.04 14.27
N LEU A 229 2.95 0.79 14.29
CA LEU A 229 3.75 0.18 13.24
C LEU A 229 2.84 -0.68 12.36
N ILE A 230 2.91 -0.48 11.06
CA ILE A 230 2.19 -1.26 10.05
C ILE A 230 3.18 -2.23 9.43
N THR A 231 2.84 -3.51 9.37
CA THR A 231 3.73 -4.56 8.87
C THR A 231 3.04 -5.50 7.90
N THR A 232 3.79 -5.92 6.87
CA THR A 232 3.36 -6.98 5.96
C THR A 232 4.28 -8.20 6.08
N GLU A 233 3.68 -9.37 6.11
CA GLU A 233 4.40 -10.64 6.03
C GLU A 233 4.08 -11.25 4.66
N GLU A 234 5.02 -11.27 3.75
CA GLU A 234 4.84 -11.78 2.39
C GLU A 234 4.62 -13.30 2.38
N THR A 235 3.53 -13.71 3.01
CA THR A 235 3.18 -15.11 3.23
C THR A 235 1.67 -15.28 3.08
N VAL A 236 1.26 -16.25 2.26
CA VAL A 236 -0.16 -16.54 2.01
C VAL A 236 -0.91 -16.79 3.31
N GLY A 237 -2.06 -16.14 3.46
CA GLY A 237 -2.94 -16.28 4.62
C GLY A 237 -2.55 -15.46 5.85
N ILE A 238 -1.54 -14.61 5.73
CA ILE A 238 -1.10 -13.73 6.82
C ILE A 238 -1.66 -12.32 6.58
N THR A 239 -2.20 -11.73 7.65
CA THR A 239 -2.78 -10.39 7.66
C THR A 239 -1.70 -9.29 7.62
N VAL A 240 -2.05 -8.11 7.09
CA VAL A 240 -1.36 -6.86 7.41
C VAL A 240 -1.67 -6.53 8.86
N LYS A 241 -0.65 -6.22 9.65
CA LYS A 241 -0.78 -6.04 11.11
C LYS A 241 -0.48 -4.61 11.53
N ILE A 242 -1.22 -4.15 12.54
CA ILE A 242 -1.06 -2.84 13.16
C ILE A 242 -0.69 -3.06 14.63
N TRP A 243 0.50 -2.59 15.00
CA TRP A 243 1.08 -2.77 16.33
C TRP A 243 1.11 -1.44 17.07
N ASP A 244 0.56 -1.39 18.27
CA ASP A 244 0.79 -0.27 19.19
C ASP A 244 2.21 -0.37 19.77
N ILE A 245 3.04 0.63 19.46
CA ILE A 245 4.45 0.70 19.85
C ILE A 245 4.74 1.85 20.82
N GLN A 246 3.73 2.46 21.42
CA GLN A 246 3.91 3.57 22.36
C GLN A 246 4.70 3.17 23.63
N ASP A 247 4.61 1.90 24.01
CA ASP A 247 5.44 1.29 25.06
C ASP A 247 6.24 0.13 24.45
N LEU A 248 7.52 0.34 24.15
CA LEU A 248 8.41 -0.68 23.61
C LEU A 248 8.61 -1.88 24.52
N GLY A 249 8.32 -1.74 25.84
CA GLY A 249 8.31 -2.85 26.79
C GLY A 249 7.03 -3.71 26.73
N ASN A 250 5.98 -3.24 26.03
CA ASN A 250 4.69 -3.90 25.92
C ASN A 250 4.00 -3.61 24.59
N ILE A 251 4.60 -4.05 23.50
CA ILE A 251 4.07 -3.90 22.15
C ILE A 251 2.87 -4.84 21.94
N ASN A 252 1.76 -4.32 21.43
CA ASN A 252 0.54 -5.08 21.26
C ASN A 252 0.03 -5.04 19.80
N LEU A 253 -0.40 -6.18 19.29
CA LEU A 253 -1.19 -6.25 18.07
C LEU A 253 -2.59 -5.68 18.36
N VAL A 254 -2.98 -4.60 17.68
CA VAL A 254 -4.25 -3.91 17.92
C VAL A 254 -5.21 -3.99 16.75
N GLY A 255 -4.71 -4.16 15.53
CA GLY A 255 -5.53 -4.28 14.33
C GLY A 255 -4.91 -5.21 13.30
N GLU A 256 -5.76 -5.79 12.47
CA GLU A 256 -5.37 -6.67 11.37
C GLU A 256 -6.26 -6.44 10.16
N TYR A 257 -5.68 -6.48 8.97
CA TYR A 257 -6.42 -6.46 7.73
C TYR A 257 -6.08 -7.69 6.89
N LEU A 258 -7.10 -8.37 6.40
CA LEU A 258 -7.00 -9.52 5.52
C LEU A 258 -7.68 -9.18 4.19
N GLY A 259 -6.88 -8.93 3.15
CA GLY A 259 -7.38 -8.76 1.80
C GLY A 259 -7.80 -10.08 1.14
N GLU A 260 -8.43 -9.99 -0.01
CA GLU A 260 -8.68 -11.15 -0.87
C GLU A 260 -7.34 -11.79 -1.27
N ASN A 261 -7.29 -13.13 -1.33
CA ASN A 261 -6.11 -13.94 -1.64
C ASN A 261 -4.90 -13.77 -0.70
N ASN A 262 -5.05 -13.01 0.36
CA ASN A 262 -4.21 -13.03 1.55
C ASN A 262 -2.70 -12.96 1.30
N LEU A 263 -2.25 -12.17 0.32
CA LEU A 263 -0.82 -11.99 0.06
C LEU A 263 -0.53 -10.51 -0.20
N ALA A 264 -0.23 -9.78 0.88
CA ALA A 264 0.23 -8.40 0.82
C ALA A 264 1.74 -8.37 0.54
N HIS A 265 2.17 -7.44 -0.31
CA HIS A 265 3.57 -7.15 -0.58
C HIS A 265 4.04 -5.96 0.27
N ASN A 266 3.90 -4.73 -0.21
CA ASN A 266 4.33 -3.53 0.49
C ASN A 266 3.13 -2.69 0.98
N ALA A 267 3.32 -2.02 2.10
CA ALA A 267 2.38 -1.06 2.66
C ALA A 267 3.06 0.29 2.88
N HIS A 268 2.49 1.35 2.34
CA HIS A 268 2.93 2.73 2.52
C HIS A 268 1.85 3.52 3.23
N VAL A 269 2.23 4.37 4.19
CA VAL A 269 1.27 5.15 4.96
C VAL A 269 1.38 6.63 4.59
N LYS A 270 0.24 7.21 4.21
CA LYS A 270 0.08 8.66 4.03
C LYS A 270 -1.16 9.09 4.81
N ASP A 271 -0.98 10.02 5.74
CA ASP A 271 -2.02 10.42 6.70
C ASP A 271 -2.54 9.21 7.50
N ASP A 272 -3.84 8.93 7.51
CA ASP A 272 -4.43 7.76 8.15
C ASP A 272 -4.77 6.64 7.14
N LEU A 273 -4.22 6.70 5.93
CA LEU A 273 -4.44 5.71 4.88
C LEU A 273 -3.21 4.85 4.65
N VAL A 274 -3.41 3.54 4.55
CA VAL A 274 -2.38 2.57 4.19
C VAL A 274 -2.65 2.06 2.77
N TYR A 275 -1.70 2.28 1.89
CA TYR A 275 -1.71 1.83 0.50
C TYR A 275 -0.92 0.54 0.38
N ILE A 276 -1.59 -0.53 -0.01
CA ILE A 276 -1.03 -1.87 -0.03
C ILE A 276 -0.95 -2.35 -1.48
N SER A 277 0.26 -2.61 -1.98
CA SER A 277 0.42 -3.44 -3.18
C SER A 277 0.12 -4.88 -2.80
N HIS A 278 -0.93 -5.47 -3.41
CA HIS A 278 -1.53 -6.72 -2.95
C HIS A 278 -1.53 -7.79 -4.04
N TYR A 279 -0.45 -7.86 -4.80
CA TYR A 279 -0.22 -8.84 -5.88
C TYR A 279 -1.43 -8.98 -6.83
N THR A 280 -1.95 -10.21 -6.98
CA THR A 280 -3.01 -10.55 -7.95
C THR A 280 -4.36 -9.87 -7.70
N THR A 281 -4.54 -9.22 -6.56
CA THR A 281 -5.75 -8.44 -6.28
C THR A 281 -5.54 -6.93 -6.37
N GLY A 282 -4.38 -6.52 -6.91
CA GLY A 282 -4.07 -5.15 -7.26
C GLY A 282 -3.65 -4.29 -6.08
N ILE A 283 -4.10 -3.04 -6.05
CA ILE A 283 -3.85 -2.11 -4.94
C ILE A 283 -5.08 -2.01 -4.03
N LYS A 284 -4.83 -1.98 -2.71
CA LYS A 284 -5.84 -1.81 -1.66
C LYS A 284 -5.50 -0.57 -0.84
N VAL A 285 -6.51 0.17 -0.41
CA VAL A 285 -6.34 1.26 0.56
C VAL A 285 -7.19 0.98 1.77
N ILE A 286 -6.56 1.02 2.94
CA ILE A 286 -7.25 0.87 4.23
C ILE A 286 -7.10 2.15 5.06
N ASP A 287 -8.18 2.58 5.66
CA ASP A 287 -8.21 3.65 6.65
C ASP A 287 -7.90 3.06 8.03
N ILE A 288 -6.94 3.67 8.72
CA ILE A 288 -6.47 3.30 10.05
C ILE A 288 -6.64 4.43 11.07
N PHE A 289 -7.57 5.36 10.84
CA PHE A 289 -7.93 6.39 11.81
C PHE A 289 -8.26 5.76 13.18
N ASP A 290 -9.02 4.65 13.17
CA ASP A 290 -9.06 3.73 14.31
C ASP A 290 -8.17 2.52 14.01
N PRO A 291 -6.96 2.46 14.58
CA PRO A 291 -6.01 1.38 14.29
C PRO A 291 -6.50 0.01 14.79
N THR A 292 -7.55 -0.03 15.62
CA THR A 292 -8.14 -1.27 16.12
C THR A 292 -9.23 -1.83 15.20
N ASP A 293 -9.71 -1.03 14.23
CA ASP A 293 -10.76 -1.39 13.27
C ASP A 293 -10.39 -0.87 11.85
N PRO A 294 -9.34 -1.41 11.21
CA PRO A 294 -8.90 -0.97 9.89
C PRO A 294 -9.95 -1.28 8.82
N ILE A 295 -10.34 -0.27 8.04
CA ILE A 295 -11.41 -0.35 7.05
C ILE A 295 -10.86 -0.20 5.64
N GLU A 296 -11.12 -1.17 4.75
CA GLU A 296 -10.82 -1.04 3.33
C GLU A 296 -11.76 0.00 2.70
N VAL A 297 -11.16 1.06 2.14
CA VAL A 297 -11.89 2.21 1.58
C VAL A 297 -11.80 2.31 0.06
N ALA A 298 -10.79 1.71 -0.57
CA ALA A 298 -10.66 1.64 -2.02
C ALA A 298 -9.91 0.39 -2.46
N ALA A 299 -10.19 -0.06 -3.66
CA ALA A 299 -9.48 -1.15 -4.30
C ALA A 299 -9.45 -0.98 -5.83
N PHE A 300 -8.32 -1.33 -6.46
CA PHE A 300 -8.20 -1.41 -7.91
C PHE A 300 -7.41 -2.65 -8.32
N ASP A 301 -8.05 -3.52 -9.10
CA ASP A 301 -7.45 -4.75 -9.62
C ASP A 301 -6.60 -4.45 -10.85
N THR A 302 -5.28 -4.51 -10.70
CA THR A 302 -4.31 -4.32 -11.80
C THR A 302 -4.08 -5.61 -12.60
N TYR A 303 -4.55 -6.78 -12.07
CA TYR A 303 -4.31 -8.11 -12.62
C TYR A 303 -5.62 -8.90 -12.83
N PRO A 304 -6.55 -8.43 -13.68
CA PRO A 304 -7.93 -8.94 -13.74
C PRO A 304 -8.09 -10.34 -14.34
N GLN A 305 -7.04 -10.98 -14.86
CA GLN A 305 -7.13 -12.29 -15.47
C GLN A 305 -7.29 -13.44 -14.49
N ASN A 306 -6.82 -13.31 -13.27
CA ASN A 306 -7.05 -14.24 -12.18
C ASN A 306 -6.61 -13.64 -10.83
N ASP A 307 -6.99 -14.31 -9.75
CA ASP A 307 -6.81 -13.91 -8.35
C ASP A 307 -6.21 -15.05 -7.51
N PHE A 308 -5.37 -15.91 -8.10
CA PHE A 308 -4.70 -16.99 -7.38
C PHE A 308 -3.62 -16.46 -6.41
N ASP A 309 -3.31 -17.22 -5.38
CA ASP A 309 -2.22 -16.92 -4.45
C ASP A 309 -0.86 -17.06 -5.18
N GLY A 310 -0.21 -15.93 -5.49
CA GLY A 310 1.07 -15.95 -6.19
C GLY A 310 1.67 -14.57 -6.35
N PHE A 311 2.95 -14.56 -6.66
CA PHE A 311 3.76 -13.36 -6.86
C PHE A 311 3.56 -12.81 -8.28
N TYR A 312 2.36 -12.30 -8.58
CA TYR A 312 1.96 -11.68 -9.83
C TYR A 312 1.15 -10.42 -9.54
N GLY A 313 1.04 -9.52 -10.50
CA GLY A 313 0.21 -8.33 -10.37
C GLY A 313 0.90 -7.16 -9.70
N CYS A 314 0.23 -6.48 -8.78
CA CYS A 314 0.69 -5.25 -8.17
C CYS A 314 1.90 -5.47 -7.26
N TRP A 315 3.05 -4.89 -7.65
CA TRP A 315 4.30 -4.96 -6.92
C TRP A 315 4.55 -3.76 -6.03
N GLY A 316 4.40 -2.54 -6.57
CA GLY A 316 4.65 -1.29 -5.88
C GLY A 316 3.46 -0.35 -5.91
N ALA A 317 3.40 0.55 -4.93
CA ALA A 317 2.43 1.62 -4.84
C ALA A 317 3.10 2.88 -4.27
N PHE A 318 2.95 4.01 -4.94
CA PHE A 318 3.49 5.29 -4.51
C PHE A 318 2.34 6.31 -4.33
N PRO A 319 1.94 6.63 -3.09
CA PRO A 319 0.84 7.54 -2.80
C PRO A 319 1.27 8.99 -2.50
N PHE A 320 2.59 9.28 -2.48
CA PHE A 320 3.12 10.54 -1.94
C PHE A 320 3.16 11.69 -2.96
N THR A 321 2.32 11.62 -3.99
CA THR A 321 2.18 12.68 -4.99
C THR A 321 1.53 13.94 -4.39
N GLU A 322 1.83 15.11 -4.94
CA GLU A 322 1.21 16.37 -4.53
C GLU A 322 -0.18 16.56 -5.16
N ASN A 323 -0.38 16.02 -6.37
CA ASN A 323 -1.66 16.11 -7.08
C ASN A 323 -2.72 15.09 -6.59
N GLY A 324 -2.35 14.19 -5.66
CA GLY A 324 -3.25 13.20 -5.08
C GLY A 324 -3.36 11.90 -5.87
N TYR A 325 -2.65 11.74 -6.98
CA TYR A 325 -2.62 10.48 -7.71
C TYR A 325 -1.81 9.42 -6.96
N VAL A 326 -2.13 8.18 -7.24
CA VAL A 326 -1.40 7.01 -6.76
C VAL A 326 -0.80 6.30 -7.97
N TYR A 327 0.51 6.08 -7.93
CA TYR A 327 1.18 5.26 -8.95
C TYR A 327 1.23 3.81 -8.46
N ALA A 328 0.82 2.89 -9.31
CA ALA A 328 0.93 1.46 -9.02
C ALA A 328 1.68 0.76 -10.16
N SER A 329 2.63 -0.09 -9.81
CA SER A 329 3.34 -0.93 -10.78
C SER A 329 2.78 -2.35 -10.73
N ASP A 330 2.48 -2.91 -11.89
CA ASP A 330 2.08 -4.29 -12.07
C ASP A 330 3.15 -5.03 -12.87
N MET A 331 3.62 -6.14 -12.33
CA MET A 331 4.73 -6.93 -12.90
C MET A 331 4.48 -7.36 -14.35
N GLN A 332 3.23 -7.55 -14.74
CA GLN A 332 2.82 -8.02 -16.07
C GLN A 332 2.20 -6.93 -16.94
N HIS A 333 1.56 -5.92 -16.34
CA HIS A 333 0.74 -4.96 -17.08
C HIS A 333 1.32 -3.54 -17.12
N GLY A 334 2.34 -3.22 -16.32
CA GLY A 334 3.01 -1.92 -16.41
C GLY A 334 2.62 -0.93 -15.32
N LEU A 335 2.53 0.35 -15.70
CA LEU A 335 2.31 1.46 -14.77
C LEU A 335 0.85 1.93 -14.84
N TYR A 336 0.21 2.01 -13.69
CA TYR A 336 -1.11 2.59 -13.49
C TYR A 336 -1.01 3.93 -12.77
N ILE A 337 -1.73 4.93 -13.24
CA ILE A 337 -1.96 6.20 -12.56
C ILE A 337 -3.43 6.21 -12.15
N LEU A 338 -3.66 6.27 -10.84
CA LEU A 338 -4.97 6.11 -10.23
C LEU A 338 -5.33 7.36 -9.42
N ASP A 339 -6.63 7.66 -9.35
CA ASP A 339 -7.18 8.72 -8.50
C ASP A 339 -8.28 8.13 -7.62
N HIS A 340 -8.23 8.38 -6.32
CA HIS A 340 -9.28 7.95 -5.39
C HIS A 340 -10.05 9.12 -4.78
N GLY A 341 -9.68 10.36 -5.11
CA GLY A 341 -10.25 11.54 -4.48
C GLY A 341 -10.08 11.54 -2.95
N ASP A 342 -11.00 12.20 -2.25
CA ASP A 342 -11.02 12.17 -0.79
C ASP A 342 -11.78 10.94 -0.31
N ILE A 343 -11.08 9.95 0.21
CA ILE A 343 -11.67 8.72 0.76
C ILE A 343 -11.24 8.53 2.22
N GLU A 344 -12.20 8.33 3.07
CA GLU A 344 -12.02 8.02 4.49
C GLU A 344 -13.11 7.02 4.90
N ALA A 345 -12.92 6.34 6.02
CA ALA A 345 -13.94 5.47 6.58
C ALA A 345 -14.85 6.20 7.56
N GLY A 346 -16.03 5.67 7.76
CA GLY A 346 -16.90 5.95 8.89
C GLY A 346 -17.58 4.67 9.34
N TRP A 347 -18.36 4.75 10.40
CA TRP A 347 -19.03 3.59 10.96
C TRP A 347 -20.54 3.74 10.91
N VAL A 348 -21.23 2.63 10.74
CA VAL A 348 -22.69 2.55 10.76
C VAL A 348 -23.12 1.59 11.85
N ASN A 349 -24.11 1.99 12.62
CA ASN A 349 -24.73 1.11 13.62
C ASN A 349 -26.22 1.32 13.70
N GLY A 350 -26.95 0.34 14.17
CA GLY A 350 -28.37 0.45 14.37
C GLY A 350 -29.02 -0.87 14.76
N PHE A 351 -30.34 -0.85 14.85
CA PHE A 351 -31.14 -2.04 15.10
C PHE A 351 -32.04 -2.34 13.91
N ILE A 352 -32.23 -3.61 13.62
CA ILE A 352 -33.19 -4.09 12.63
C ILE A 352 -34.32 -4.77 13.37
N VAL A 353 -35.53 -4.24 13.20
CA VAL A 353 -36.73 -4.77 13.84
C VAL A 353 -37.84 -4.96 12.80
N GLU A 354 -38.72 -5.98 13.05
CA GLU A 354 -39.95 -6.15 12.34
C GLU A 354 -41.09 -6.19 13.37
N ASN A 355 -42.05 -5.27 13.27
CA ASN A 355 -43.15 -5.12 14.23
C ASN A 355 -42.66 -5.09 15.70
N ASP A 356 -41.61 -4.27 15.95
CA ASP A 356 -40.94 -4.13 17.27
C ASP A 356 -40.21 -5.39 17.77
N VAL A 357 -40.07 -6.41 16.94
CA VAL A 357 -39.32 -7.62 17.26
C VAL A 357 -37.93 -7.54 16.58
N ALA A 358 -36.86 -7.74 17.34
CA ALA A 358 -35.51 -7.77 16.84
C ALA A 358 -35.30 -8.87 15.81
N LEU A 359 -34.67 -8.56 14.69
CA LEU A 359 -34.31 -9.51 13.65
C LEU A 359 -32.82 -9.84 13.70
N SER A 360 -32.50 -11.08 14.03
CA SER A 360 -31.16 -11.59 14.03
C SER A 360 -30.75 -12.15 12.66
N ASN A 361 -29.44 -12.14 12.39
CA ASN A 361 -28.85 -12.73 11.19
C ASN A 361 -29.42 -12.18 9.88
N VAL A 362 -29.79 -10.90 9.88
CA VAL A 362 -30.10 -10.16 8.65
C VAL A 362 -28.77 -9.83 7.95
N GLU A 363 -28.62 -10.28 6.71
CA GLU A 363 -27.48 -9.93 5.89
C GLU A 363 -27.66 -8.51 5.35
N ILE A 364 -26.65 -7.67 5.55
CA ILE A 364 -26.54 -6.29 5.06
C ILE A 364 -25.43 -6.29 4.02
N LYS A 365 -25.80 -6.25 2.76
CA LYS A 365 -24.88 -6.39 1.63
C LYS A 365 -24.69 -5.06 0.93
N SER A 366 -23.44 -4.63 0.80
CA SER A 366 -23.07 -3.44 0.05
C SER A 366 -23.21 -3.65 -1.46
N THR A 367 -23.81 -2.69 -2.14
CA THR A 367 -23.83 -2.65 -3.63
C THR A 367 -22.50 -2.14 -4.22
N LEU A 368 -21.68 -1.42 -3.42
CA LEU A 368 -20.39 -0.86 -3.85
C LEU A 368 -19.33 -1.96 -4.09
N ASN A 369 -19.16 -2.86 -3.12
CA ASN A 369 -18.08 -3.86 -3.12
C ASN A 369 -18.54 -5.29 -2.84
N GLY A 370 -19.85 -5.49 -2.64
CA GLY A 370 -20.44 -6.82 -2.40
C GLY A 370 -20.15 -7.40 -1.01
N LYS A 371 -19.49 -6.67 -0.10
CA LYS A 371 -19.24 -7.13 1.27
C LYS A 371 -20.52 -7.24 2.03
N SER A 372 -20.62 -8.27 2.88
CA SER A 372 -21.79 -8.56 3.71
C SER A 372 -21.47 -8.44 5.20
N TYR A 373 -22.40 -7.85 5.94
CA TYR A 373 -22.40 -7.69 7.38
C TYR A 373 -23.68 -8.33 7.95
N TYR A 374 -23.75 -8.59 9.25
CA TYR A 374 -24.88 -9.31 9.81
C TYR A 374 -25.34 -8.68 11.12
N SER A 375 -26.67 -8.64 11.34
CA SER A 375 -27.22 -8.30 12.64
C SER A 375 -27.04 -9.45 13.63
N ASN A 376 -26.80 -9.11 14.90
CA ASN A 376 -26.68 -10.08 16.00
C ASN A 376 -28.03 -10.50 16.55
N ASP A 377 -28.08 -11.32 17.62
CA ASP A 377 -29.30 -11.85 18.24
C ASP A 377 -30.23 -10.77 18.79
N SER A 378 -29.75 -9.58 19.07
CA SER A 378 -30.55 -8.43 19.49
C SER A 378 -31.00 -7.54 18.33
N GLY A 379 -30.73 -7.94 17.09
CA GLY A 379 -31.00 -7.14 15.89
C GLY A 379 -30.00 -6.00 15.67
N TYR A 380 -28.99 -5.86 16.56
CA TYR A 380 -27.99 -4.80 16.45
C TYR A 380 -26.96 -5.16 15.38
N TYR A 381 -26.55 -4.14 14.61
CA TYR A 381 -25.45 -4.24 13.68
C TYR A 381 -24.46 -3.07 13.83
N TYR A 382 -23.19 -3.32 13.48
CA TYR A 382 -22.12 -2.35 13.47
C TYR A 382 -21.08 -2.77 12.44
N PHE A 383 -20.65 -1.82 11.60
CA PHE A 383 -19.54 -2.03 10.66
C PHE A 383 -18.93 -0.71 10.21
N GLY A 384 -17.64 -0.75 9.85
CA GLY A 384 -16.95 0.33 9.16
C GLY A 384 -17.14 0.22 7.64
N PHE A 385 -17.23 1.37 6.95
CA PHE A 385 -17.41 1.42 5.51
C PHE A 385 -16.87 2.75 4.92
N PRO A 386 -16.51 2.80 3.62
CA PRO A 386 -16.14 4.06 2.97
C PRO A 386 -17.19 5.15 3.12
N GLN A 387 -16.73 6.39 3.32
CA GLN A 387 -17.59 7.56 3.42
C GLN A 387 -18.47 7.78 2.17
N GLY A 388 -19.49 8.62 2.29
CA GLY A 388 -20.36 9.03 1.20
C GLY A 388 -21.76 8.47 1.31
N ILE A 389 -22.50 8.57 0.21
CA ILE A 389 -23.87 8.04 0.11
C ILE A 389 -23.76 6.61 -0.40
N GLN A 390 -24.05 5.66 0.47
CA GLN A 390 -23.86 4.23 0.20
C GLN A 390 -25.19 3.49 0.19
N GLU A 391 -25.37 2.56 -0.73
CA GLU A 391 -26.56 1.72 -0.85
C GLU A 391 -26.29 0.30 -0.32
N PHE A 392 -27.21 -0.19 0.50
CA PHE A 392 -27.15 -1.53 1.08
C PHE A 392 -28.45 -2.28 0.83
N GLU A 393 -28.31 -3.54 0.47
CA GLU A 393 -29.38 -4.52 0.34
C GLU A 393 -29.49 -5.37 1.62
N PHE A 394 -30.71 -5.56 2.11
CA PHE A 394 -30.99 -6.33 3.33
C PHE A 394 -31.65 -7.65 2.96
N TYR A 395 -31.11 -8.75 3.47
CA TYR A 395 -31.59 -10.09 3.16
C TYR A 395 -31.91 -10.90 4.42
N ILE A 396 -33.01 -11.68 4.38
CA ILE A 396 -33.33 -12.72 5.36
C ILE A 396 -33.40 -14.04 4.61
N ASN A 397 -32.60 -15.04 5.04
CA ASN A 397 -32.55 -16.36 4.41
C ASN A 397 -32.38 -16.32 2.89
N GLY A 398 -31.57 -15.35 2.40
CA GLY A 398 -31.29 -15.14 0.97
C GLY A 398 -32.42 -14.44 0.19
N GLN A 399 -33.49 -13.99 0.86
CA GLN A 399 -34.54 -13.18 0.25
C GLN A 399 -34.28 -11.69 0.54
N LEU A 400 -34.25 -10.88 -0.51
CA LEU A 400 -34.17 -9.42 -0.39
C LEU A 400 -35.45 -8.91 0.28
N ILE A 401 -35.30 -8.13 1.36
CA ILE A 401 -36.40 -7.61 2.14
C ILE A 401 -36.46 -6.08 2.11
N ASP A 402 -35.31 -5.40 1.89
CA ASP A 402 -35.25 -3.95 1.84
C ASP A 402 -33.98 -3.46 1.14
N ILE A 403 -33.97 -2.22 0.69
CA ILE A 403 -32.80 -1.50 0.16
C ILE A 403 -32.75 -0.13 0.83
N GLN A 404 -31.66 0.20 1.47
CA GLN A 404 -31.46 1.46 2.17
C GLN A 404 -30.27 2.24 1.64
N THR A 405 -30.41 3.54 1.58
CA THR A 405 -29.31 4.47 1.31
C THR A 405 -28.89 5.13 2.62
N ILE A 406 -27.61 4.97 2.98
CA ILE A 406 -27.04 5.46 4.23
C ILE A 406 -25.94 6.46 3.89
N THR A 407 -25.99 7.67 4.49
CA THR A 407 -24.88 8.63 4.38
C THR A 407 -23.88 8.36 5.49
N ILE A 408 -22.67 8.00 5.11
CA ILE A 408 -21.57 7.72 6.02
C ILE A 408 -20.64 8.92 6.04
N TYR A 409 -20.39 9.46 7.23
CA TYR A 409 -19.52 10.61 7.42
C TYR A 409 -18.12 10.17 7.85
N PRO A 410 -17.05 10.84 7.39
CA PRO A 410 -15.69 10.47 7.70
C PRO A 410 -15.44 10.47 9.21
N HIS A 411 -14.83 9.41 9.70
CA HIS A 411 -14.42 9.20 11.10
C HIS A 411 -15.55 9.39 12.13
N GLN A 412 -16.81 9.17 11.71
CA GLN A 412 -17.98 9.32 12.57
C GLN A 412 -18.81 8.04 12.60
N ASN A 413 -19.57 7.89 13.68
CA ASN A 413 -20.59 6.86 13.83
C ASN A 413 -21.93 7.40 13.33
N THR A 414 -22.53 6.73 12.35
CA THR A 414 -23.87 7.04 11.83
C THR A 414 -24.87 6.05 12.41
N GLY A 415 -25.80 6.53 13.23
CA GLY A 415 -26.92 5.72 13.70
C GLY A 415 -27.98 5.57 12.61
N HIS A 416 -28.37 4.35 12.28
CA HIS A 416 -29.40 4.06 11.26
C HIS A 416 -30.23 2.83 11.65
N ASP A 417 -31.36 3.07 12.32
CA ASP A 417 -32.29 2.00 12.69
C ASP A 417 -33.21 1.64 11.51
N ILE A 418 -33.51 0.37 11.33
CA ILE A 418 -34.36 -0.16 10.27
C ILE A 418 -35.56 -0.84 10.87
N ALA A 419 -36.74 -0.29 10.60
CA ALA A 419 -38.01 -0.88 10.95
C ALA A 419 -38.65 -1.50 9.70
N LEU A 420 -38.62 -2.82 9.65
CA LEU A 420 -39.37 -3.59 8.66
C LEU A 420 -40.78 -3.83 9.18
N GLY A 421 -41.77 -3.75 8.34
CA GLY A 421 -43.13 -4.02 8.72
C GLY A 421 -44.14 -3.57 7.67
N ILE A 422 -45.30 -4.12 7.73
CA ILE A 422 -46.42 -3.67 6.92
C ILE A 422 -46.72 -2.24 7.34
N GLU A 423 -46.74 -1.27 6.41
CA GLU A 423 -47.29 0.05 6.70
C GLU A 423 -48.66 -0.15 7.37
N LEU A 424 -48.88 0.56 8.51
CA LEU A 424 -50.16 0.49 9.23
C LEU A 424 -51.29 0.89 8.25
N GLY A 425 -52.03 -0.13 7.75
CA GLY A 425 -53.07 0.02 6.75
C GLY A 425 -52.90 -0.79 5.48
N ASP A 426 -51.71 -1.33 5.17
CA ASP A 426 -51.48 -2.27 4.06
C ASP A 426 -51.75 -3.70 4.55
N VAL A 427 -53.04 -4.05 4.58
CA VAL A 427 -53.51 -5.33 5.12
C VAL A 427 -53.20 -6.50 4.17
N ASN A 428 -53.05 -6.23 2.89
CA ASN A 428 -52.76 -7.27 1.90
C ASN A 428 -51.26 -7.43 1.60
N GLY A 429 -50.39 -6.53 2.11
CA GLY A 429 -48.93 -6.57 1.96
C GLY A 429 -48.45 -6.27 0.54
N ASP A 430 -49.21 -5.51 -0.27
CA ASP A 430 -48.84 -5.22 -1.65
C ASP A 430 -47.99 -3.93 -1.80
N GLY A 431 -47.64 -3.25 -0.70
CA GLY A 431 -46.84 -2.03 -0.65
C GLY A 431 -47.57 -0.77 -1.09
N SER A 432 -48.94 -0.82 -1.17
CA SER A 432 -49.75 0.31 -1.63
C SER A 432 -50.98 0.50 -0.78
N LEU A 433 -51.08 1.59 -0.01
CA LEU A 433 -52.31 1.93 0.72
C LEU A 433 -53.46 2.24 -0.23
N ASN A 434 -54.39 1.31 -0.32
CA ASN A 434 -55.58 1.44 -1.21
C ASN A 434 -56.81 0.75 -0.60
N ILE A 435 -57.92 0.73 -1.39
CA ILE A 435 -59.18 0.21 -0.90
C ILE A 435 -59.18 -1.29 -0.56
N LEU A 436 -58.21 -2.04 -1.01
CA LEU A 436 -58.04 -3.46 -0.73
C LEU A 436 -57.48 -3.74 0.67
N ASP A 437 -57.01 -2.69 1.36
CA ASP A 437 -56.48 -2.72 2.71
C ASP A 437 -57.57 -2.48 3.79
N ILE A 438 -58.81 -2.32 3.36
CA ILE A 438 -59.95 -2.00 4.24
C ILE A 438 -60.82 -3.23 4.57
N VAL A 439 -60.30 -4.43 4.43
CA VAL A 439 -61.13 -5.64 4.71
C VAL A 439 -60.72 -6.32 6.01
#